data_970e35476ee17fe440127627c4b21ae4
#
_entry.id   970e35476ee17fe440127627c4b21ae4
#
_cell.length_a   1.000
_cell.length_b   1.000
_cell.length_c   1.000
_cell.angle_alpha   90.00
_cell.angle_beta   90.00
_cell.angle_gamma   90.00
#
_symmetry.space_group_name_H-M   'P 1'
#
loop_
_entity.id
_entity.type
_entity.pdbx_description
1 polymer ?
#
loop_
_entity_poly.entity_id
_entity_poly.type
_entity_poly.pdbx_seq_one_letter_code
_entity_poly.pdbx_strand_id
1 'polypeptide(L)'
;LLISSKNDQFLNYETNQIFVGTGAKHVLYSAFQTILDPGDEVIIPVPYWVTYPEQVKLAGGIPVFVETGFDADFKISAANFEKAITKKTKAIVLNSPNNPSGMCYTKEELIAIGEVAEKHQIYILSDEIYEKLYYGNKADLVSIASLSDRLYDLTIVINGVSKAYSMTGWRIGYAAANKEIIAGMSKLADHLTSNPTANAQYAALEAYVGSQEVPEKMYKAFEERMERFYPELSSIPGFKPKKPDGAFYFFIEVKEAAHKKGFQDVDAFVAALLEEAKVAVIPGSGFGMPDYIRLSYATNPDLFQEAINRIKSFMK
;
A
#
# COMPACT_ATOMS: atom_id res chain seq x y z
N LEU A 1 -10.38 22.34 -2.46
CA LEU A 1 -10.60 21.09 -3.20
C LEU A 1 -11.49 20.20 -2.34
N LEU A 2 -12.74 20.04 -2.74
CA LEU A 2 -13.63 19.03 -2.21
C LEU A 2 -13.06 17.67 -2.64
N ILE A 3 -12.18 17.08 -1.83
CA ILE A 3 -12.00 15.66 -1.84
C ILE A 3 -13.16 15.10 -1.01
N SER A 4 -14.38 15.31 -1.50
CA SER A 4 -15.43 14.40 -1.16
C SER A 4 -15.07 13.14 -1.92
N SER A 5 -14.49 12.17 -1.24
CA SER A 5 -14.57 10.82 -1.72
C SER A 5 -16.05 10.60 -1.97
N LYS A 6 -16.46 10.51 -3.24
CA LYS A 6 -17.74 9.92 -3.62
C LYS A 6 -17.70 8.40 -3.41
N ASN A 7 -16.96 7.97 -2.42
CA ASN A 7 -17.16 6.71 -1.77
C ASN A 7 -18.22 7.02 -0.73
N ASP A 8 -19.26 6.22 -0.68
CA ASP A 8 -20.36 6.24 0.29
C ASP A 8 -19.89 6.13 1.77
N GLN A 9 -18.61 6.35 2.03
CA GLN A 9 -17.96 6.41 3.32
C GLN A 9 -17.86 7.88 3.72
N PHE A 10 -18.84 8.37 4.41
CA PHE A 10 -19.10 9.70 4.95
C PHE A 10 -17.93 10.41 5.67
N LEU A 11 -16.71 10.39 5.11
CA LEU A 11 -15.59 11.16 5.61
C LEU A 11 -15.69 12.61 5.11
N ASN A 12 -16.05 13.50 5.99
CA ASN A 12 -16.10 14.94 5.73
C ASN A 12 -14.89 15.62 6.35
N TYR A 13 -13.97 16.07 5.51
CA TYR A 13 -12.84 16.88 5.94
C TYR A 13 -12.98 18.32 5.46
N GLU A 14 -12.76 19.27 6.37
CA GLU A 14 -12.64 20.68 6.04
C GLU A 14 -11.36 20.94 5.23
N THR A 15 -11.33 22.05 4.49
CA THR A 15 -10.14 22.39 3.66
C THR A 15 -8.84 22.46 4.46
N ASN A 16 -8.90 22.92 5.72
CA ASN A 16 -7.75 23.00 6.63
C ASN A 16 -7.39 21.63 7.28
N GLN A 17 -8.07 20.58 6.91
CA GLN A 17 -7.78 19.20 7.27
C GLN A 17 -7.19 18.40 6.10
N ILE A 18 -6.84 19.06 5.00
CA ILE A 18 -6.30 18.43 3.80
C ILE A 18 -4.96 19.03 3.44
N PHE A 19 -3.95 18.19 3.29
CA PHE A 19 -2.63 18.53 2.78
C PHE A 19 -2.43 17.90 1.40
N VAL A 20 -2.03 18.70 0.40
CA VAL A 20 -1.70 18.22 -0.94
C VAL A 20 -0.20 18.28 -1.14
N GLY A 21 0.41 17.12 -1.45
CA GLY A 21 1.86 16.99 -1.59
C GLY A 21 2.29 16.44 -2.96
N THR A 22 3.60 16.42 -3.20
CA THR A 22 4.24 15.95 -4.43
C THR A 22 4.24 14.41 -4.50
N GLY A 23 3.05 13.83 -4.62
CA GLY A 23 2.77 12.39 -4.57
C GLY A 23 2.66 11.84 -3.15
N ALA A 24 1.99 10.69 -2.98
CA ALA A 24 1.76 10.07 -1.68
C ALA A 24 3.07 9.79 -0.88
N LYS A 25 4.18 9.54 -1.56
CA LYS A 25 5.49 9.35 -0.90
C LYS A 25 5.94 10.60 -0.14
N HIS A 26 5.77 11.80 -0.72
CA HIS A 26 6.06 13.06 -0.05
C HIS A 26 5.07 13.32 1.10
N VAL A 27 3.81 12.97 0.91
CA VAL A 27 2.76 13.09 1.93
C VAL A 27 3.10 12.23 3.15
N LEU A 28 3.47 10.96 2.95
CA LEU A 28 3.92 10.05 4.01
C LEU A 28 5.15 10.59 4.75
N TYR A 29 6.15 11.05 4.00
CA TYR A 29 7.34 11.68 4.60
C TYR A 29 6.95 12.86 5.50
N SER A 30 6.10 13.75 5.00
CA SER A 30 5.65 14.92 5.77
C SER A 30 4.85 14.52 7.01
N ALA A 31 4.03 13.46 6.92
CA ALA A 31 3.29 12.93 8.05
C ALA A 31 4.24 12.39 9.14
N PHE A 32 5.21 11.55 8.78
CA PHE A 32 6.19 11.01 9.74
C PHE A 32 7.01 12.14 10.38
N GLN A 33 7.50 13.11 9.60
CA GLN A 33 8.24 14.26 10.12
C GLN A 33 7.42 15.14 11.08
N THR A 34 6.09 15.12 10.94
CA THR A 34 5.19 15.93 11.77
C THR A 34 4.85 15.25 13.08
N ILE A 35 4.70 13.91 13.09
CA ILE A 35 4.18 13.20 14.27
C ILE A 35 5.27 12.52 15.11
N LEU A 36 6.47 12.30 14.57
CA LEU A 36 7.52 11.56 15.26
C LEU A 36 8.55 12.47 15.90
N ASP A 37 8.91 12.14 17.13
CA ASP A 37 10.11 12.61 17.80
C ASP A 37 11.22 11.53 17.73
N PRO A 38 12.51 11.90 17.90
CA PRO A 38 13.60 10.94 17.90
C PRO A 38 13.40 9.82 18.91
N GLY A 39 13.37 8.57 18.44
CA GLY A 39 13.20 7.37 19.24
C GLY A 39 11.76 6.90 19.39
N ASP A 40 10.78 7.59 18.81
CA ASP A 40 9.40 7.10 18.71
C ASP A 40 9.35 5.86 17.82
N GLU A 41 8.51 4.90 18.19
CA GLU A 41 8.33 3.66 17.47
C GLU A 41 7.13 3.71 16.55
N VAL A 42 7.31 3.16 15.32
CA VAL A 42 6.23 2.98 14.35
C VAL A 42 6.09 1.50 14.03
N ILE A 43 4.91 0.94 14.31
CA ILE A 43 4.59 -0.45 13.98
C ILE A 43 4.32 -0.57 12.48
N ILE A 44 5.02 -1.51 11.83
CA ILE A 44 4.92 -1.79 10.40
C ILE A 44 4.65 -3.28 10.22
N PRO A 45 3.42 -3.67 9.84
CA PRO A 45 3.11 -5.06 9.48
C PRO A 45 3.94 -5.52 8.28
N VAL A 46 4.48 -6.74 8.34
CA VAL A 46 5.19 -7.41 7.25
C VAL A 46 4.20 -8.28 6.47
N PRO A 47 4.18 -8.24 5.12
CA PRO A 47 5.03 -7.46 4.22
C PRO A 47 4.60 -6.01 4.11
N TYR A 48 5.56 -5.15 3.83
CA TYR A 48 5.39 -3.71 3.76
C TYR A 48 5.98 -3.11 2.48
N TRP A 49 5.49 -1.96 2.07
CA TRP A 49 6.17 -1.18 1.03
C TRP A 49 7.51 -0.65 1.54
N VAL A 50 8.57 -0.95 0.80
CA VAL A 50 9.98 -0.68 1.15
C VAL A 50 10.28 0.74 1.64
N THR A 51 9.42 1.70 1.34
CA THR A 51 9.60 3.12 1.70
C THR A 51 9.25 3.41 3.16
N TYR A 52 8.31 2.68 3.77
CA TYR A 52 7.85 3.00 5.13
C TYR A 52 8.97 2.98 6.17
N PRO A 53 9.75 1.90 6.33
CA PRO A 53 10.80 1.88 7.34
C PRO A 53 11.87 2.95 7.10
N GLU A 54 12.20 3.24 5.86
CA GLU A 54 13.21 4.25 5.54
C GLU A 54 12.72 5.67 5.88
N GLN A 55 11.44 5.97 5.66
CA GLN A 55 10.89 7.27 6.05
C GLN A 55 10.73 7.43 7.56
N VAL A 56 10.41 6.37 8.28
CA VAL A 56 10.41 6.35 9.75
C VAL A 56 11.82 6.68 10.28
N LYS A 57 12.86 6.01 9.76
CA LYS A 57 14.26 6.29 10.12
C LYS A 57 14.68 7.73 9.79
N LEU A 58 14.28 8.23 8.62
CA LEU A 58 14.55 9.63 8.21
C LEU A 58 13.90 10.66 9.14
N ALA A 59 12.80 10.30 9.79
CA ALA A 59 12.13 11.12 10.79
C ALA A 59 12.72 10.93 12.21
N GLY A 60 13.79 10.14 12.36
CA GLY A 60 14.39 9.82 13.66
C GLY A 60 13.65 8.75 14.46
N GLY A 61 12.60 8.16 13.90
CA GLY A 61 11.81 7.09 14.51
C GLY A 61 12.46 5.70 14.34
N ILE A 62 11.89 4.74 15.02
CA ILE A 62 12.31 3.34 15.04
C ILE A 62 11.21 2.48 14.41
N PRO A 63 11.42 1.83 13.24
CA PRO A 63 10.46 0.90 12.68
C PRO A 63 10.42 -0.38 13.52
N VAL A 64 9.24 -0.78 13.96
CA VAL A 64 8.96 -2.02 14.70
C VAL A 64 8.18 -2.95 13.77
N PHE A 65 8.84 -4.02 13.30
CA PHE A 65 8.22 -4.96 12.38
C PHE A 65 7.39 -5.99 13.13
N VAL A 66 6.18 -6.25 12.61
CA VAL A 66 5.30 -7.31 13.11
C VAL A 66 5.06 -8.30 11.98
N GLU A 67 5.60 -9.50 12.19
CA GLU A 67 5.46 -10.59 11.22
C GLU A 67 3.99 -10.99 11.06
N THR A 68 3.61 -11.16 9.80
CA THR A 68 2.35 -11.80 9.40
C THR A 68 2.67 -12.98 8.47
N GLY A 69 1.68 -13.65 7.93
CA GLY A 69 1.94 -14.79 7.08
C GLY A 69 0.85 -15.05 6.06
N PHE A 70 1.12 -16.04 5.21
CA PHE A 70 0.20 -16.49 4.18
C PHE A 70 -1.17 -16.86 4.74
N ASP A 71 -1.21 -17.59 5.88
CA ASP A 71 -2.45 -18.04 6.53
C ASP A 71 -3.22 -16.90 7.19
N ALA A 72 -2.55 -15.82 7.52
CA ALA A 72 -3.16 -14.59 8.06
C ALA A 72 -3.45 -13.55 6.97
N ASP A 73 -3.48 -13.93 5.69
CA ASP A 73 -3.69 -13.02 4.56
C ASP A 73 -2.71 -11.85 4.54
N PHE A 74 -1.51 -12.04 5.10
CA PHE A 74 -0.51 -10.96 5.25
C PHE A 74 -1.03 -9.73 6.00
N LYS A 75 -1.96 -9.93 6.95
CA LYS A 75 -2.59 -8.87 7.74
C LYS A 75 -2.20 -8.99 9.21
N ILE A 76 -1.98 -7.87 9.89
CA ILE A 76 -1.79 -7.84 11.33
C ILE A 76 -3.14 -8.06 12.02
N SER A 77 -3.17 -8.90 13.05
CA SER A 77 -4.32 -8.99 13.94
C SER A 77 -4.26 -7.94 15.05
N ALA A 78 -5.41 -7.56 15.61
CA ALA A 78 -5.48 -6.67 16.76
C ALA A 78 -4.63 -7.17 17.94
N ALA A 79 -4.62 -8.49 18.20
CA ALA A 79 -3.82 -9.10 19.27
C ALA A 79 -2.30 -8.94 19.01
N ASN A 80 -1.83 -9.14 17.79
CA ASN A 80 -0.42 -8.95 17.45
C ASN A 80 -0.04 -7.46 17.46
N PHE A 81 -0.96 -6.58 17.06
CA PHE A 81 -0.77 -5.15 17.18
C PHE A 81 -0.61 -4.73 18.65
N GLU A 82 -1.55 -5.13 19.51
CA GLU A 82 -1.51 -4.78 20.95
C GLU A 82 -0.24 -5.31 21.62
N LYS A 83 0.17 -6.53 21.30
CA LYS A 83 1.42 -7.14 21.82
C LYS A 83 2.68 -6.38 21.44
N ALA A 84 2.69 -5.73 20.29
CA ALA A 84 3.85 -4.98 19.78
C ALA A 84 3.95 -3.57 20.37
N ILE A 85 2.90 -3.08 21.06
CA ILE A 85 2.87 -1.74 21.61
C ILE A 85 3.79 -1.62 22.83
N THR A 86 4.58 -0.54 22.83
CA THR A 86 5.41 -0.11 23.94
C THR A 86 5.05 1.32 24.36
N LYS A 87 5.70 1.83 25.40
CA LYS A 87 5.54 3.25 25.82
C LYS A 87 6.06 4.26 24.77
N LYS A 88 6.82 3.78 23.77
CA LYS A 88 7.40 4.59 22.70
C LYS A 88 6.59 4.50 21.39
N THR A 89 5.63 3.59 21.34
CA THR A 89 4.82 3.40 20.12
C THR A 89 3.98 4.63 19.86
N LYS A 90 4.24 5.29 18.76
CA LYS A 90 3.56 6.52 18.32
C LYS A 90 2.52 6.26 17.24
N ALA A 91 2.82 5.35 16.30
CA ALA A 91 1.97 5.11 15.16
C ALA A 91 2.03 3.66 14.66
N ILE A 92 1.01 3.30 13.87
CA ILE A 92 1.00 2.10 13.03
C ILE A 92 0.76 2.52 11.57
N VAL A 93 1.36 1.79 10.61
CA VAL A 93 1.06 1.93 9.18
C VAL A 93 0.12 0.82 8.76
N LEU A 94 -1.03 1.18 8.19
CA LEU A 94 -1.95 0.28 7.51
C LEU A 94 -2.00 0.63 6.03
N ASN A 95 -1.80 -0.35 5.16
CA ASN A 95 -1.92 -0.16 3.71
C ASN A 95 -2.94 -1.15 3.15
N SER A 96 -4.08 -0.64 2.69
CA SER A 96 -5.22 -1.44 2.21
C SER A 96 -5.90 -0.74 1.02
N PRO A 97 -5.91 -1.38 -0.16
CA PRO A 97 -5.23 -2.61 -0.57
C PRO A 97 -3.70 -2.53 -0.44
N ASN A 98 -3.08 -3.64 -0.06
CA ASN A 98 -1.66 -3.68 0.32
C ASN A 98 -0.71 -3.79 -0.89
N ASN A 99 0.44 -3.15 -0.79
CA ASN A 99 1.62 -3.42 -1.59
C ASN A 99 2.70 -4.04 -0.69
N PRO A 100 3.07 -5.32 -0.86
CA PRO A 100 3.02 -6.09 -2.11
C PRO A 100 1.88 -7.10 -2.24
N SER A 101 1.15 -7.45 -1.18
CA SER A 101 0.28 -8.64 -1.14
C SER A 101 -1.02 -8.50 -1.92
N GLY A 102 -1.52 -7.30 -2.13
CA GLY A 102 -2.84 -7.03 -2.72
C GLY A 102 -4.01 -7.31 -1.76
N MET A 103 -3.75 -7.69 -0.51
CA MET A 103 -4.80 -8.03 0.46
C MET A 103 -5.45 -6.77 1.04
N CYS A 104 -6.71 -6.91 1.43
CA CYS A 104 -7.49 -5.84 2.07
C CYS A 104 -7.95 -6.25 3.46
N TYR A 105 -7.98 -5.29 4.37
CA TYR A 105 -8.61 -5.49 5.69
C TYR A 105 -10.12 -5.44 5.55
N THR A 106 -10.80 -6.35 6.26
CA THR A 106 -12.26 -6.28 6.42
C THR A 106 -12.65 -5.19 7.41
N LYS A 107 -13.92 -4.82 7.41
CA LYS A 107 -14.47 -3.86 8.38
C LYS A 107 -14.26 -4.33 9.83
N GLU A 108 -14.49 -5.60 10.10
CA GLU A 108 -14.35 -6.22 11.42
C GLU A 108 -12.90 -6.21 11.90
N GLU A 109 -11.95 -6.50 11.00
CA GLU A 109 -10.52 -6.41 11.30
C GLU A 109 -10.10 -4.97 11.62
N LEU A 110 -10.59 -4.00 10.84
CA LEU A 110 -10.32 -2.58 11.09
C LEU A 110 -10.94 -2.07 12.39
N ILE A 111 -12.15 -2.53 12.76
CA ILE A 111 -12.76 -2.21 14.06
C ILE A 111 -11.87 -2.72 15.19
N ALA A 112 -11.45 -3.98 15.14
CA ALA A 112 -10.62 -4.57 16.18
C ALA A 112 -9.25 -3.88 16.32
N ILE A 113 -8.61 -3.51 15.20
CA ILE A 113 -7.36 -2.73 15.19
C ILE A 113 -7.62 -1.31 15.72
N GLY A 114 -8.72 -0.70 15.33
CA GLY A 114 -9.14 0.62 15.76
C GLY A 114 -9.34 0.72 17.27
N GLU A 115 -10.01 -0.26 17.89
CA GLU A 115 -10.19 -0.33 19.35
C GLU A 115 -8.85 -0.35 20.09
N VAL A 116 -7.85 -1.06 19.59
CA VAL A 116 -6.50 -1.07 20.15
C VAL A 116 -5.84 0.30 19.98
N ALA A 117 -5.93 0.91 18.80
CA ALA A 117 -5.36 2.23 18.53
C ALA A 117 -5.99 3.32 19.45
N GLU A 118 -7.31 3.30 19.60
CA GLU A 118 -8.03 4.21 20.51
C GLU A 118 -7.61 4.03 21.97
N LYS A 119 -7.55 2.79 22.44
CA LYS A 119 -7.14 2.45 23.81
C LYS A 119 -5.76 2.99 24.16
N HIS A 120 -4.82 2.89 23.23
CA HIS A 120 -3.43 3.28 23.45
C HIS A 120 -3.07 4.66 22.86
N GLN A 121 -4.03 5.37 22.25
CA GLN A 121 -3.85 6.70 21.65
C GLN A 121 -2.76 6.72 20.57
N ILE A 122 -2.75 5.70 19.70
CA ILE A 122 -1.76 5.50 18.65
C ILE A 122 -2.30 6.06 17.35
N TYR A 123 -1.49 6.86 16.64
CA TYR A 123 -1.83 7.34 15.31
C TYR A 123 -1.85 6.21 14.28
N ILE A 124 -2.73 6.33 13.29
CA ILE A 124 -2.85 5.38 12.18
C ILE A 124 -2.50 6.12 10.88
N LEU A 125 -1.43 5.71 10.22
CA LEU A 125 -1.18 6.13 8.84
C LEU A 125 -1.90 5.13 7.92
N SER A 126 -3.08 5.51 7.42
CA SER A 126 -3.90 4.69 6.52
C SER A 126 -3.56 5.01 5.07
N ASP A 127 -2.68 4.22 4.46
CA ASP A 127 -2.31 4.36 3.05
C ASP A 127 -3.33 3.64 2.17
N GLU A 128 -4.23 4.42 1.58
CA GLU A 128 -5.38 3.97 0.79
C GLU A 128 -5.16 4.23 -0.72
N ILE A 129 -3.91 4.36 -1.16
CA ILE A 129 -3.56 4.74 -2.54
C ILE A 129 -4.13 3.82 -3.62
N TYR A 130 -4.50 2.58 -3.24
CA TYR A 130 -5.10 1.58 -4.13
C TYR A 130 -6.61 1.41 -3.95
N GLU A 131 -7.31 2.26 -3.19
CA GLU A 131 -8.73 2.11 -2.85
C GLU A 131 -9.64 1.84 -4.06
N LYS A 132 -9.41 2.54 -5.19
CA LYS A 132 -10.19 2.36 -6.43
C LYS A 132 -9.85 1.09 -7.20
N LEU A 133 -8.85 0.34 -6.76
CA LEU A 133 -8.40 -0.93 -7.34
C LEU A 133 -8.71 -2.10 -6.40
N TYR A 134 -9.86 -2.08 -5.75
CA TYR A 134 -10.38 -3.17 -4.93
C TYR A 134 -11.38 -4.00 -5.77
N TYR A 135 -11.15 -5.31 -5.88
CA TYR A 135 -11.88 -6.23 -6.76
C TYR A 135 -13.12 -6.87 -6.12
N GLY A 136 -13.37 -6.60 -4.85
CA GLY A 136 -14.59 -7.01 -4.15
C GLY A 136 -15.75 -6.06 -4.32
N ASN A 137 -16.79 -6.26 -3.51
CA ASN A 137 -17.89 -5.30 -3.44
C ASN A 137 -17.39 -4.01 -2.81
N LYS A 138 -17.49 -2.90 -3.52
CA LYS A 138 -17.02 -1.58 -3.08
C LYS A 138 -17.61 -1.11 -1.74
N ALA A 139 -18.80 -1.60 -1.38
CA ALA A 139 -19.43 -1.31 -0.09
C ALA A 139 -18.68 -1.95 1.11
N ASP A 140 -17.87 -2.98 0.86
CA ASP A 140 -17.11 -3.67 1.90
C ASP A 140 -15.76 -2.99 2.17
N LEU A 141 -15.30 -2.12 1.27
CA LEU A 141 -14.07 -1.36 1.45
C LEU A 141 -14.33 -0.16 2.37
N VAL A 142 -13.79 -0.21 3.57
CA VAL A 142 -14.00 0.80 4.62
C VAL A 142 -12.67 1.47 4.97
N SER A 143 -12.68 2.80 5.08
CA SER A 143 -11.57 3.53 5.70
C SER A 143 -11.69 3.44 7.22
N ILE A 144 -10.58 3.15 7.92
CA ILE A 144 -10.58 3.08 9.38
C ILE A 144 -10.97 4.42 10.03
N ALA A 145 -10.70 5.54 9.36
CA ALA A 145 -11.10 6.87 9.81
C ALA A 145 -12.62 7.07 9.88
N SER A 146 -13.42 6.25 9.18
CA SER A 146 -14.89 6.37 9.17
C SER A 146 -15.58 5.58 10.29
N LEU A 147 -14.84 4.82 11.10
CA LEU A 147 -15.43 3.88 12.06
C LEU A 147 -15.84 4.53 13.38
N SER A 148 -15.19 5.62 13.79
CA SER A 148 -15.57 6.42 14.97
C SER A 148 -14.98 7.83 14.88
N ASP A 149 -15.53 8.78 15.64
CA ASP A 149 -14.98 10.14 15.77
C ASP A 149 -13.54 10.11 16.31
N ARG A 150 -13.23 9.17 17.20
CA ARG A 150 -11.90 9.03 17.76
C ARG A 150 -10.90 8.51 16.73
N LEU A 151 -11.28 7.52 15.93
CA LEU A 151 -10.45 7.03 14.83
C LEU A 151 -10.28 8.08 13.74
N TYR A 152 -11.29 8.90 13.49
CA TYR A 152 -11.17 10.05 12.61
C TYR A 152 -10.04 11.00 13.07
N ASP A 153 -9.95 11.30 14.37
CA ASP A 153 -8.92 12.18 14.93
C ASP A 153 -7.52 11.55 14.95
N LEU A 154 -7.44 10.22 15.14
CA LEU A 154 -6.17 9.49 15.20
C LEU A 154 -5.63 9.08 13.83
N THR A 155 -6.44 9.14 12.77
CA THR A 155 -6.04 8.63 11.46
C THR A 155 -5.53 9.75 10.55
N ILE A 156 -4.41 9.46 9.87
CA ILE A 156 -3.91 10.22 8.74
C ILE A 156 -4.20 9.38 7.50
N VAL A 157 -5.27 9.71 6.78
CA VAL A 157 -5.61 9.07 5.51
C VAL A 157 -4.68 9.58 4.43
N ILE A 158 -4.04 8.69 3.69
CA ILE A 158 -3.09 9.01 2.62
C ILE A 158 -3.59 8.41 1.32
N ASN A 159 -3.70 9.24 0.30
CA ASN A 159 -4.19 8.81 -1.00
C ASN A 159 -3.62 9.70 -2.13
N GLY A 160 -4.08 9.53 -3.36
CA GLY A 160 -3.64 10.34 -4.50
C GLY A 160 -4.06 9.78 -5.85
N VAL A 161 -3.64 10.46 -6.91
CA VAL A 161 -4.03 10.13 -8.29
C VAL A 161 -3.13 9.09 -8.96
N SER A 162 -2.01 8.72 -8.33
CA SER A 162 -0.95 7.93 -8.97
C SER A 162 -1.42 6.58 -9.47
N LYS A 163 -2.28 5.88 -8.73
CA LYS A 163 -2.68 4.50 -9.01
C LYS A 163 -4.07 4.43 -9.63
N ALA A 164 -5.05 5.00 -8.96
CA ALA A 164 -6.43 5.04 -9.41
C ALA A 164 -6.63 5.64 -10.81
N TYR A 165 -5.77 6.59 -11.18
CA TYR A 165 -5.88 7.33 -12.45
C TYR A 165 -4.67 7.13 -13.37
N SER A 166 -3.76 6.18 -13.07
CA SER A 166 -2.49 5.97 -13.82
C SER A 166 -1.65 7.25 -13.98
N MET A 167 -1.67 8.14 -13.00
CA MET A 167 -1.04 9.46 -13.03
C MET A 167 0.24 9.51 -12.20
N THR A 168 1.08 8.47 -12.27
CA THR A 168 2.31 8.37 -11.45
C THR A 168 3.27 9.52 -11.67
N GLY A 169 3.41 9.99 -12.91
CA GLY A 169 4.31 11.08 -13.31
C GLY A 169 3.83 12.48 -12.88
N TRP A 170 2.54 12.65 -12.59
CA TRP A 170 1.96 13.95 -12.21
C TRP A 170 2.32 14.36 -10.78
N ARG A 171 2.73 13.41 -9.97
CA ARG A 171 3.22 13.64 -8.59
C ARG A 171 2.22 14.39 -7.71
N ILE A 172 0.98 13.91 -7.64
CA ILE A 172 -0.04 14.42 -6.72
C ILE A 172 -0.50 13.30 -5.78
N GLY A 173 -0.43 13.60 -4.48
CA GLY A 173 -1.01 12.85 -3.39
C GLY A 173 -1.53 13.80 -2.33
N TYR A 174 -2.32 13.30 -1.40
CA TYR A 174 -2.86 14.10 -0.31
C TYR A 174 -2.92 13.32 0.99
N ALA A 175 -2.94 14.05 2.11
CA ALA A 175 -3.37 13.54 3.39
C ALA A 175 -4.64 14.23 3.82
N ALA A 176 -5.50 13.50 4.54
CA ALA A 176 -6.61 14.04 5.29
C ALA A 176 -6.49 13.60 6.74
N ALA A 177 -6.50 14.55 7.68
CA ALA A 177 -6.28 14.31 9.10
C ALA A 177 -6.81 15.47 9.95
N ASN A 178 -6.63 15.39 11.26
CA ASN A 178 -6.95 16.50 12.14
C ASN A 178 -6.15 17.78 11.79
N LYS A 179 -6.67 18.93 12.18
CA LYS A 179 -6.15 20.26 11.79
C LYS A 179 -4.72 20.51 12.24
N GLU A 180 -4.33 19.99 13.39
CA GLU A 180 -3.00 20.20 13.97
C GLU A 180 -1.93 19.47 13.17
N ILE A 181 -2.18 18.22 12.79
CA ILE A 181 -1.29 17.42 11.93
C ILE A 181 -1.15 18.11 10.57
N ILE A 182 -2.26 18.50 9.94
CA ILE A 182 -2.23 19.15 8.63
C ILE A 182 -1.49 20.49 8.67
N ALA A 183 -1.65 21.27 9.72
CA ALA A 183 -0.91 22.51 9.90
C ALA A 183 0.60 22.26 10.03
N GLY A 184 1.01 21.20 10.77
CA GLY A 184 2.41 20.78 10.87
C GLY A 184 3.00 20.37 9.53
N MET A 185 2.28 19.50 8.78
CA MET A 185 2.68 19.07 7.43
C MET A 185 2.80 20.24 6.45
N SER A 186 1.88 21.18 6.49
CA SER A 186 1.90 22.39 5.64
C SER A 186 3.09 23.27 5.95
N LYS A 187 3.36 23.53 7.24
CA LYS A 187 4.52 24.31 7.68
C LYS A 187 5.85 23.67 7.24
N LEU A 188 5.95 22.34 7.30
CA LEU A 188 7.12 21.62 6.80
C LEU A 188 7.26 21.80 5.28
N ALA A 189 6.17 21.65 4.53
CA ALA A 189 6.17 21.76 3.07
C ALA A 189 6.55 23.16 2.58
N ASP A 190 6.18 24.22 3.30
CA ASP A 190 6.56 25.61 3.00
C ASP A 190 8.09 25.78 2.91
N HIS A 191 8.84 24.99 3.68
CA HIS A 191 10.30 25.00 3.71
C HIS A 191 10.98 23.95 2.84
N LEU A 192 10.23 23.02 2.25
CA LEU A 192 10.76 21.94 1.39
C LEU A 192 10.45 22.15 -0.09
N THR A 193 9.17 22.19 -0.42
CA THR A 193 8.68 22.19 -1.81
C THR A 193 7.68 23.31 -2.08
N SER A 194 7.29 24.09 -1.08
CA SER A 194 6.17 25.03 -1.05
C SER A 194 4.84 24.30 -1.37
N ASN A 195 4.58 23.99 -2.64
CA ASN A 195 3.37 23.27 -3.09
C ASN A 195 3.66 22.41 -4.32
N PRO A 196 2.81 21.44 -4.62
CA PRO A 196 2.90 20.72 -5.90
C PRO A 196 2.68 21.66 -7.10
N THR A 197 3.23 21.25 -8.25
CA THR A 197 3.07 21.99 -9.51
C THR A 197 1.60 22.28 -9.82
N ALA A 198 1.26 23.54 -10.11
CA ALA A 198 -0.12 23.98 -10.32
C ALA A 198 -0.82 23.20 -11.45
N ASN A 199 -0.13 22.95 -12.57
CA ASN A 199 -0.69 22.16 -13.67
C ASN A 199 -1.09 20.75 -13.23
N ALA A 200 -0.27 20.11 -12.37
CA ALA A 200 -0.56 18.79 -11.83
C ALA A 200 -1.77 18.81 -10.87
N GLN A 201 -1.95 19.91 -10.11
CA GLN A 201 -3.12 20.06 -9.24
C GLN A 201 -4.41 20.18 -10.05
N TYR A 202 -4.42 20.97 -11.15
CA TYR A 202 -5.58 21.05 -12.04
C TYR A 202 -5.89 19.72 -12.74
N ALA A 203 -4.84 18.99 -13.18
CA ALA A 203 -5.03 17.66 -13.74
C ALA A 203 -5.61 16.67 -12.72
N ALA A 204 -5.17 16.72 -11.46
CA ALA A 204 -5.72 15.91 -10.39
C ALA A 204 -7.17 16.30 -10.06
N LEU A 205 -7.49 17.61 -10.07
CA LEU A 205 -8.85 18.09 -9.90
C LEU A 205 -9.77 17.47 -10.95
N GLU A 206 -9.39 17.55 -12.23
CA GLU A 206 -10.16 16.96 -13.33
C GLU A 206 -10.29 15.44 -13.17
N ALA A 207 -9.22 14.74 -12.73
CA ALA A 207 -9.30 13.31 -12.46
C ALA A 207 -10.34 12.94 -11.40
N TYR A 208 -10.52 13.78 -10.35
CA TYR A 208 -11.51 13.54 -9.30
C TYR A 208 -12.92 13.96 -9.65
N VAL A 209 -13.11 15.10 -10.34
CA VAL A 209 -14.44 15.67 -10.60
C VAL A 209 -14.99 15.31 -11.99
N GLY A 210 -14.11 14.95 -12.92
CA GLY A 210 -14.45 14.58 -14.28
C GLY A 210 -15.09 13.19 -14.39
N SER A 211 -15.24 12.71 -15.62
CA SER A 211 -15.81 11.39 -15.88
C SER A 211 -14.97 10.28 -15.25
N GLN A 212 -15.62 9.39 -14.53
CA GLN A 212 -15.00 8.19 -13.95
C GLN A 212 -14.99 6.97 -14.90
N GLU A 213 -15.41 7.15 -16.16
CA GLU A 213 -15.49 6.05 -17.13
C GLU A 213 -14.13 5.43 -17.43
N VAL A 214 -13.07 6.25 -17.56
CA VAL A 214 -11.72 5.77 -17.85
C VAL A 214 -11.12 5.03 -16.64
N PRO A 215 -11.15 5.56 -15.41
CA PRO A 215 -10.77 4.79 -14.22
C PRO A 215 -11.53 3.47 -14.07
N GLU A 216 -12.82 3.44 -14.35
CA GLU A 216 -13.64 2.22 -14.26
C GLU A 216 -13.22 1.17 -15.32
N LYS A 217 -12.95 1.59 -16.56
CA LYS A 217 -12.40 0.70 -17.60
C LYS A 217 -11.05 0.12 -17.20
N MET A 218 -10.20 0.95 -16.61
CA MET A 218 -8.87 0.52 -16.15
C MET A 218 -8.98 -0.47 -14.99
N TYR A 219 -9.85 -0.22 -14.03
CA TYR A 219 -10.15 -1.13 -12.94
C TYR A 219 -10.54 -2.51 -13.47
N LYS A 220 -11.55 -2.58 -14.38
CA LYS A 220 -11.99 -3.84 -15.00
C LYS A 220 -10.85 -4.57 -15.72
N ALA A 221 -10.01 -3.83 -16.44
CA ALA A 221 -8.86 -4.43 -17.12
C ALA A 221 -7.85 -5.05 -16.14
N PHE A 222 -7.65 -4.47 -14.95
CA PHE A 222 -6.81 -5.06 -13.91
C PHE A 222 -7.46 -6.30 -13.28
N GLU A 223 -8.75 -6.24 -13.00
CA GLU A 223 -9.51 -7.38 -12.49
C GLU A 223 -9.47 -8.57 -13.46
N GLU A 224 -9.72 -8.33 -14.77
CA GLU A 224 -9.62 -9.36 -15.82
C GLU A 224 -8.22 -9.98 -15.91
N ARG A 225 -7.17 -9.17 -15.79
CA ARG A 225 -5.78 -9.69 -15.76
C ARG A 225 -5.52 -10.54 -14.52
N MET A 226 -5.99 -10.10 -13.36
CA MET A 226 -5.86 -10.85 -12.12
C MET A 226 -6.53 -12.23 -12.24
N GLU A 227 -7.79 -12.26 -12.71
CA GLU A 227 -8.56 -13.52 -12.87
C GLU A 227 -7.90 -14.45 -13.92
N ARG A 228 -7.38 -13.89 -15.01
CA ARG A 228 -6.71 -14.67 -16.06
C ARG A 228 -5.41 -15.29 -15.59
N PHE A 229 -4.55 -14.50 -14.93
CA PHE A 229 -3.17 -14.90 -14.66
C PHE A 229 -2.98 -15.63 -13.33
N TYR A 230 -3.86 -15.45 -12.35
CA TYR A 230 -3.78 -16.13 -11.07
C TYR A 230 -3.71 -17.67 -11.21
N PRO A 231 -4.62 -18.35 -11.94
CA PRO A 231 -4.55 -19.80 -12.11
C PRO A 231 -3.29 -20.26 -12.88
N GLU A 232 -2.82 -19.44 -13.82
CA GLU A 232 -1.59 -19.76 -14.56
C GLU A 232 -0.35 -19.76 -13.67
N LEU A 233 -0.22 -18.76 -12.81
CA LEU A 233 0.86 -18.66 -11.83
C LEU A 233 0.77 -19.77 -10.79
N SER A 234 -0.44 -20.09 -10.34
CA SER A 234 -0.68 -21.21 -9.41
C SER A 234 -0.33 -22.58 -9.98
N SER A 235 -0.32 -22.71 -11.31
CA SER A 235 0.05 -23.97 -12.01
C SER A 235 1.56 -24.22 -12.10
N ILE A 236 2.40 -23.22 -11.77
CA ILE A 236 3.85 -23.35 -11.83
C ILE A 236 4.34 -24.13 -10.59
N PRO A 237 5.10 -25.22 -10.76
CA PRO A 237 5.57 -26.01 -9.63
C PRO A 237 6.41 -25.19 -8.64
N GLY A 238 6.00 -25.18 -7.36
CA GLY A 238 6.68 -24.46 -6.30
C GLY A 238 6.33 -22.96 -6.22
N PHE A 239 5.38 -22.50 -7.03
CA PHE A 239 4.79 -21.15 -6.91
C PHE A 239 3.51 -21.23 -6.10
N LYS A 240 3.38 -20.41 -5.06
CA LYS A 240 2.18 -20.36 -4.21
C LYS A 240 1.68 -18.91 -4.11
N PRO A 241 0.98 -18.41 -5.15
CA PRO A 241 0.38 -17.09 -5.10
C PRO A 241 -0.85 -17.09 -4.18
N LYS A 242 -1.09 -15.98 -3.49
CA LYS A 242 -2.40 -15.69 -2.93
C LYS A 242 -3.19 -14.83 -3.92
N LYS A 243 -4.50 -15.10 -4.07
CA LYS A 243 -5.34 -14.28 -4.95
C LYS A 243 -5.52 -12.92 -4.31
N PRO A 244 -5.10 -11.82 -4.97
CA PRO A 244 -5.21 -10.50 -4.36
C PRO A 244 -6.65 -9.98 -4.36
N ASP A 245 -7.01 -9.23 -3.32
CA ASP A 245 -8.29 -8.52 -3.21
C ASP A 245 -8.27 -7.19 -3.96
N GLY A 246 -7.07 -6.65 -4.24
CA GLY A 246 -6.91 -5.36 -4.88
C GLY A 246 -5.48 -5.07 -5.33
N ALA A 247 -5.20 -3.80 -5.63
CA ALA A 247 -3.97 -3.33 -6.24
C ALA A 247 -3.72 -3.95 -7.64
N PHE A 248 -2.47 -4.21 -8.01
CA PHE A 248 -2.12 -4.86 -9.30
C PHE A 248 -0.85 -5.71 -9.16
N TYR A 249 -0.76 -6.46 -8.06
CA TYR A 249 0.40 -7.30 -7.75
C TYR A 249 -0.03 -8.74 -7.46
N PHE A 250 0.80 -9.69 -7.88
CA PHE A 250 0.85 -11.02 -7.30
C PHE A 250 2.05 -11.08 -6.36
N PHE A 251 1.81 -11.50 -5.12
CA PHE A 251 2.85 -11.78 -4.15
C PHE A 251 2.90 -13.29 -3.93
N ILE A 252 4.00 -13.91 -4.30
CA ILE A 252 4.08 -15.33 -4.53
C ILE A 252 5.22 -15.92 -3.70
N GLU A 253 4.92 -16.92 -2.86
CA GLU A 253 5.95 -17.73 -2.25
C GLU A 253 6.61 -18.60 -3.32
N VAL A 254 7.94 -18.56 -3.41
CA VAL A 254 8.72 -19.29 -4.42
C VAL A 254 9.93 -20.01 -3.85
N LYS A 255 10.04 -20.13 -2.52
CA LYS A 255 11.15 -20.83 -1.86
C LYS A 255 11.36 -22.24 -2.40
N GLU A 256 10.28 -23.00 -2.54
CA GLU A 256 10.31 -24.36 -3.07
C GLU A 256 10.79 -24.40 -4.52
N ALA A 257 10.34 -23.44 -5.34
CA ALA A 257 10.76 -23.31 -6.73
C ALA A 257 12.26 -22.99 -6.84
N ALA A 258 12.75 -22.05 -6.03
CA ALA A 258 14.16 -21.69 -5.97
C ALA A 258 15.03 -22.89 -5.60
N HIS A 259 14.69 -23.61 -4.54
CA HIS A 259 15.42 -24.81 -4.10
C HIS A 259 15.42 -25.93 -5.15
N LYS A 260 14.27 -26.19 -5.84
CA LYS A 260 14.19 -27.18 -6.93
C LYS A 260 15.13 -26.85 -8.09
N LYS A 261 15.37 -25.56 -8.33
CA LYS A 261 16.34 -25.10 -9.36
C LYS A 261 17.77 -24.99 -8.84
N GLY A 262 18.03 -25.41 -7.59
CA GLY A 262 19.38 -25.41 -7.01
C GLY A 262 19.86 -24.09 -6.40
N PHE A 263 18.97 -23.10 -6.27
CA PHE A 263 19.30 -21.84 -5.62
C PHE A 263 19.14 -21.95 -4.09
N GLN A 264 20.06 -21.33 -3.35
CA GLN A 264 20.02 -21.35 -1.89
C GLN A 264 19.00 -20.36 -1.31
N ASP A 265 18.77 -19.26 -2.03
CA ASP A 265 17.82 -18.21 -1.66
C ASP A 265 17.05 -17.67 -2.87
N VAL A 266 15.97 -16.94 -2.59
CA VAL A 266 15.10 -16.38 -3.62
C VAL A 266 15.72 -15.18 -4.32
N ASP A 267 16.62 -14.44 -3.71
CA ASP A 267 17.27 -13.29 -4.34
C ASP A 267 18.17 -13.77 -5.50
N ALA A 268 18.93 -14.87 -5.29
CA ALA A 268 19.70 -15.51 -6.36
C ALA A 268 18.81 -16.10 -7.47
N PHE A 269 17.67 -16.70 -7.11
CA PHE A 269 16.67 -17.18 -8.07
C PHE A 269 16.09 -16.02 -8.90
N VAL A 270 15.79 -14.87 -8.29
CA VAL A 270 15.31 -13.66 -8.99
C VAL A 270 16.36 -13.12 -9.94
N ALA A 271 17.64 -13.10 -9.54
CA ALA A 271 18.73 -12.70 -10.44
C ALA A 271 18.80 -13.61 -11.68
N ALA A 272 18.70 -14.94 -11.49
CA ALA A 272 18.68 -15.89 -12.60
C ALA A 272 17.44 -15.73 -13.50
N LEU A 273 16.26 -15.48 -12.93
CA LEU A 273 15.06 -15.15 -13.73
C LEU A 273 15.29 -13.95 -14.63
N LEU A 274 15.98 -12.92 -14.13
CA LEU A 274 16.32 -11.75 -14.95
C LEU A 274 17.37 -12.08 -16.02
N GLU A 275 18.44 -12.76 -15.65
CA GLU A 275 19.59 -13.01 -16.53
C GLU A 275 19.31 -14.09 -17.59
N GLU A 276 18.63 -15.17 -17.23
CA GLU A 276 18.41 -16.32 -18.10
C GLU A 276 17.03 -16.29 -18.77
N ALA A 277 15.97 -16.09 -17.96
CA ALA A 277 14.61 -16.03 -18.49
C ALA A 277 14.19 -14.67 -19.05
N LYS A 278 14.99 -13.60 -18.81
CA LYS A 278 14.67 -12.22 -19.19
C LYS A 278 13.34 -11.73 -18.63
N VAL A 279 13.04 -12.15 -17.38
CA VAL A 279 11.85 -11.73 -16.65
C VAL A 279 12.26 -10.99 -15.38
N ALA A 280 11.88 -9.72 -15.32
CA ALA A 280 12.12 -8.88 -14.15
C ALA A 280 10.99 -9.05 -13.12
N VAL A 281 11.32 -9.52 -11.94
CA VAL A 281 10.45 -9.59 -10.77
C VAL A 281 11.13 -8.89 -9.59
N ILE A 282 10.37 -8.56 -8.55
CA ILE A 282 10.96 -7.91 -7.37
C ILE A 282 11.07 -8.96 -6.25
N PRO A 283 12.27 -9.14 -5.65
CA PRO A 283 12.45 -10.08 -4.54
C PRO A 283 11.70 -9.61 -3.30
N GLY A 284 11.19 -10.57 -2.54
CA GLY A 284 10.41 -10.34 -1.33
C GLY A 284 11.24 -9.83 -0.15
N SER A 285 12.55 -10.00 -0.19
CA SER A 285 13.49 -9.50 0.84
C SER A 285 13.32 -8.01 1.11
N GLY A 286 13.11 -7.19 0.05
CA GLY A 286 12.83 -5.76 0.18
C GLY A 286 11.50 -5.43 0.88
N PHE A 287 10.57 -6.39 0.97
CA PHE A 287 9.27 -6.25 1.65
C PHE A 287 9.25 -6.95 3.03
N GLY A 288 10.40 -7.46 3.49
CA GLY A 288 10.54 -8.20 4.74
C GLY A 288 10.19 -9.70 4.64
N MET A 289 9.94 -10.24 3.44
CA MET A 289 9.57 -11.65 3.22
C MET A 289 10.49 -12.29 2.17
N PRO A 290 11.68 -12.77 2.55
CA PRO A 290 12.71 -13.24 1.61
C PRO A 290 12.32 -14.46 0.78
N ASP A 291 11.33 -15.24 1.20
CA ASP A 291 10.87 -16.44 0.49
C ASP A 291 9.87 -16.14 -0.66
N TYR A 292 9.59 -14.86 -0.91
CA TYR A 292 8.57 -14.38 -1.84
C TYR A 292 9.14 -13.58 -3.01
N ILE A 293 8.32 -13.42 -4.05
CA ILE A 293 8.53 -12.46 -5.14
C ILE A 293 7.25 -11.65 -5.37
N ARG A 294 7.40 -10.42 -5.90
CA ARG A 294 6.29 -9.62 -6.38
C ARG A 294 6.32 -9.47 -7.89
N LEU A 295 5.21 -9.80 -8.56
CA LEU A 295 4.96 -9.51 -9.96
C LEU A 295 3.88 -8.45 -10.10
N SER A 296 4.10 -7.46 -10.97
CA SER A 296 3.09 -6.45 -11.31
C SER A 296 2.42 -6.80 -12.62
N TYR A 297 1.08 -6.89 -12.64
CA TYR A 297 0.30 -7.05 -13.87
C TYR A 297 -0.21 -5.71 -14.45
N ALA A 298 0.32 -4.59 -13.96
CA ALA A 298 0.11 -3.28 -14.55
C ALA A 298 0.99 -3.09 -15.81
N THR A 299 0.87 -4.00 -16.76
CA THR A 299 1.60 -4.04 -18.04
C THR A 299 0.71 -4.58 -19.14
N ASN A 300 1.21 -4.63 -20.37
CA ASN A 300 0.49 -5.24 -21.48
C ASN A 300 0.23 -6.73 -21.20
N PRO A 301 -1.02 -7.23 -21.37
CA PRO A 301 -1.37 -8.64 -21.08
C PRO A 301 -0.54 -9.66 -21.85
N ASP A 302 -0.19 -9.38 -23.10
CA ASP A 302 0.59 -10.31 -23.93
C ASP A 302 2.04 -10.40 -23.43
N LEU A 303 2.62 -9.27 -22.99
CA LEU A 303 3.95 -9.26 -22.37
C LEU A 303 3.94 -9.99 -21.02
N PHE A 304 2.86 -9.89 -20.25
CA PHE A 304 2.74 -10.62 -18.99
C PHE A 304 2.59 -12.13 -19.24
N GLN A 305 1.80 -12.52 -20.27
CA GLN A 305 1.70 -13.92 -20.69
C GLN A 305 3.05 -14.49 -21.13
N GLU A 306 3.80 -13.71 -21.91
CA GLU A 306 5.14 -14.10 -22.34
C GLU A 306 6.08 -14.30 -21.14
N ALA A 307 6.00 -13.41 -20.14
CA ALA A 307 6.78 -13.56 -18.90
C ALA A 307 6.43 -14.88 -18.17
N ILE A 308 5.13 -15.21 -18.04
CA ILE A 308 4.69 -16.48 -17.47
C ILE A 308 5.24 -17.68 -18.26
N ASN A 309 5.20 -17.64 -19.60
CA ASN A 309 5.72 -18.70 -20.47
C ASN A 309 7.23 -18.89 -20.27
N ARG A 310 7.99 -17.80 -20.17
CA ARG A 310 9.43 -17.82 -19.87
C ARG A 310 9.73 -18.38 -18.50
N ILE A 311 8.98 -18.01 -17.46
CA ILE A 311 9.11 -18.60 -16.12
C ILE A 311 8.82 -20.11 -16.18
N LYS A 312 7.72 -20.52 -16.84
CA LYS A 312 7.38 -21.96 -17.01
C LYS A 312 8.49 -22.73 -17.72
N SER A 313 9.12 -22.12 -18.74
CA SER A 313 10.26 -22.73 -19.46
C SER A 313 11.51 -22.82 -18.59
N PHE A 314 11.81 -21.79 -17.83
CA PHE A 314 12.93 -21.75 -16.90
C PHE A 314 12.78 -22.80 -15.78
N MET A 315 11.55 -23.07 -15.33
CA MET A 315 11.24 -24.05 -14.27
C MET A 315 11.32 -25.53 -14.75
N LYS A 316 11.36 -25.81 -16.05
CA LYS A 316 11.63 -27.15 -16.60
C LYS A 316 13.11 -27.51 -16.42
#